data_2d159e1a6ab35df2473c7413902686c1
#
_entry.id   2d159e1a6ab35df2473c7413902686c1
#
_cell.length_a   1.000
_cell.length_b   1.000
_cell.length_c   1.000
_cell.angle_alpha   90.00
_cell.angle_beta   90.00
_cell.angle_gamma   90.00
#
_symmetry.space_group_name_H-M   'P 1'
#
loop_
_entity.id
_entity.type
_entity.pdbx_description
1 polymer ?
#
loop_
_entity_poly.entity_id
_entity_poly.type
_entity_poly.pdbx_seq_one_letter_code
_entity_poly.pdbx_strand_id
1 'polypeptide(L)'
;MRLKSRMNILVSSCLLGCNCKYNGKNNLNKAVVDYVANHNVISVCPEILAGMSCPRPCAEIVQGIVMDENGKNINDAYRKGVALALERISNQNIDLAILQSRSPTCGVNEIYDGTFTGTLISGQGLFAKALMDRGIKVIDAEDI
;
A
#
# COMPACT_ATOMS: atom_id res chain seq x y z
N MET A 1 2.21 34.54 14.05
CA MET A 1 1.95 33.61 12.94
C MET A 1 2.17 32.17 13.39
N ARG A 2 1.27 31.34 13.04
CA ARG A 2 1.40 29.95 13.39
C ARG A 2 2.15 29.18 12.31
N LEU A 3 3.20 28.46 12.67
CA LEU A 3 3.93 27.60 11.76
C LEU A 3 3.13 26.33 11.51
N LYS A 4 3.08 25.92 10.25
CA LYS A 4 2.45 24.68 9.88
C LYS A 4 3.31 23.51 10.35
N SER A 5 2.75 22.64 11.15
CA SER A 5 3.46 21.47 11.64
C SER A 5 3.74 20.50 10.51
N ARG A 6 4.93 19.90 10.52
CA ARG A 6 5.25 18.76 9.66
C ARG A 6 4.52 17.54 10.16
N MET A 7 3.92 16.83 9.24
CA MET A 7 3.34 15.52 9.52
C MET A 7 4.35 14.42 9.21
N ASN A 8 4.19 13.29 9.87
CA ASN A 8 4.83 12.04 9.49
C ASN A 8 3.87 11.31 8.56
N ILE A 9 4.22 11.21 7.30
CA ILE A 9 3.36 10.62 6.28
C ILE A 9 3.96 9.32 5.77
N LEU A 10 3.20 8.25 5.92
CA LEU A 10 3.53 6.95 5.35
C LEU A 10 3.03 6.91 3.91
N VAL A 11 3.87 6.48 2.98
CA VAL A 11 3.54 6.48 1.55
C VAL A 11 3.91 5.14 0.93
N SER A 12 3.03 4.60 0.08
CA SER A 12 3.38 3.45 -0.76
C SER A 12 4.57 3.81 -1.63
N SER A 13 5.65 3.04 -1.57
CA SER A 13 6.93 3.38 -2.22
C SER A 13 6.80 3.58 -3.73
N CYS A 14 5.90 2.84 -4.39
CA CYS A 14 5.69 2.96 -5.83
C CYS A 14 5.18 4.35 -6.24
N LEU A 15 4.50 5.06 -5.36
CA LEU A 15 3.98 6.40 -5.61
C LEU A 15 5.10 7.44 -5.72
N LEU A 16 6.26 7.13 -5.18
CA LEU A 16 7.44 8.01 -5.17
C LEU A 16 8.47 7.61 -6.24
N GLY A 17 8.10 6.69 -7.12
CA GLY A 17 8.95 6.27 -8.23
C GLY A 17 9.75 4.99 -7.99
N CYS A 18 9.56 4.31 -6.86
CA CYS A 18 10.19 3.03 -6.63
C CYS A 18 9.60 1.97 -7.58
N ASN A 19 10.47 1.24 -8.28
CA ASN A 19 10.06 0.21 -9.24
C ASN A 19 9.70 -1.10 -8.52
N CYS A 20 8.76 -1.03 -7.59
CA CYS A 20 8.33 -2.15 -6.75
C CYS A 20 6.93 -2.67 -7.09
N LYS A 21 6.32 -2.15 -8.14
CA LYS A 21 5.05 -2.64 -8.65
C LYS A 21 5.21 -4.06 -9.21
N TYR A 22 4.13 -4.83 -9.26
CA TYR A 22 4.19 -6.24 -9.69
C TYR A 22 4.85 -6.43 -11.07
N ASN A 23 4.73 -5.47 -11.97
CA ASN A 23 5.33 -5.53 -13.32
C ASN A 23 6.75 -4.94 -13.38
N GLY A 24 7.37 -4.65 -12.25
CA GLY A 24 8.71 -4.05 -12.18
C GLY A 24 8.74 -2.56 -12.47
N LYS A 25 7.59 -1.91 -12.59
CA LYS A 25 7.46 -0.48 -12.82
C LYS A 25 7.07 0.24 -11.54
N ASN A 26 6.66 1.49 -11.66
CA ASN A 26 6.22 2.30 -10.53
C ASN A 26 4.87 2.95 -10.83
N ASN A 27 4.32 3.58 -9.82
CA ASN A 27 3.09 4.36 -9.91
C ASN A 27 3.36 5.81 -9.52
N LEU A 28 4.50 6.36 -9.96
CA LEU A 28 4.88 7.73 -9.63
C LEU A 28 3.68 8.67 -9.77
N ASN A 29 3.35 9.34 -8.68
CA ASN A 29 2.20 10.23 -8.60
C ASN A 29 2.69 11.62 -8.21
N LYS A 30 2.70 12.54 -9.17
CA LYS A 30 3.22 13.89 -8.94
C LYS A 30 2.44 14.64 -7.87
N ALA A 31 1.12 14.46 -7.81
CA ALA A 31 0.31 15.13 -6.79
C ALA A 31 0.69 14.67 -5.38
N VAL A 32 0.98 13.38 -5.22
CA VAL A 32 1.44 12.85 -3.94
C VAL A 32 2.83 13.40 -3.60
N VAL A 33 3.76 13.37 -4.56
CA VAL A 33 5.11 13.91 -4.37
C VAL A 33 5.05 15.37 -3.93
N ASP A 34 4.24 16.17 -4.58
CA ASP A 34 4.10 17.59 -4.25
C ASP A 34 3.45 17.77 -2.86
N TYR A 35 2.45 16.97 -2.55
CA TYR A 35 1.76 17.06 -1.26
C TYR A 35 2.70 16.77 -0.08
N VAL A 36 3.57 15.77 -0.20
CA VAL A 36 4.43 15.35 0.90
C VAL A 36 5.76 16.10 0.97
N ALA A 37 6.05 16.97 0.02
CA ALA A 37 7.36 17.61 -0.14
C ALA A 37 7.86 18.34 1.12
N ASN A 38 6.94 18.89 1.92
CA ASN A 38 7.29 19.63 3.14
C ASN A 38 7.03 18.84 4.42
N HIS A 39 6.84 17.53 4.29
CA HIS A 39 6.55 16.66 5.42
C HIS A 39 7.65 15.61 5.59
N ASN A 40 7.64 14.92 6.72
CA ASN A 40 8.50 13.77 6.93
C ASN A 40 7.87 12.56 6.24
N VAL A 41 8.58 11.96 5.30
CA VAL A 41 8.06 10.84 4.50
C VAL A 41 8.69 9.53 4.94
N ILE A 42 7.85 8.54 5.17
CA ILE A 42 8.27 7.17 5.41
C ILE A 42 7.65 6.34 4.29
N SER A 43 8.50 5.77 3.42
CA SER A 43 8.00 4.97 2.31
C SER A 43 8.17 3.48 2.61
N VAL A 44 7.17 2.69 2.22
CA VAL A 44 7.21 1.23 2.38
C VAL A 44 6.55 0.55 1.19
N CYS A 45 7.02 -0.65 0.90
CA CYS A 45 6.36 -1.59 0.01
C CYS A 45 6.34 -2.93 0.74
N PRO A 46 5.18 -3.36 1.28
CA PRO A 46 5.11 -4.62 2.03
C PRO A 46 5.55 -5.83 1.22
N GLU A 47 5.28 -5.86 -0.08
CA GLU A 47 5.70 -6.98 -0.93
C GLU A 47 7.22 -7.09 -1.01
N ILE A 48 7.92 -5.96 -1.16
CA ILE A 48 9.38 -5.95 -1.20
C ILE A 48 9.96 -6.33 0.16
N LEU A 49 9.36 -5.85 1.25
CA LEU A 49 9.78 -6.23 2.60
C LEU A 49 9.63 -7.74 2.83
N ALA A 50 8.64 -8.37 2.21
CA ALA A 50 8.45 -9.82 2.27
C ALA A 50 9.46 -10.59 1.42
N GLY A 51 10.30 -9.91 0.65
CA GLY A 51 11.28 -10.54 -0.22
C GLY A 51 10.73 -10.99 -1.57
N MET A 52 9.58 -10.47 -1.96
CA MET A 52 8.99 -10.82 -3.26
C MET A 52 9.77 -10.23 -4.41
N SER A 53 9.86 -10.98 -5.50
CA SER A 53 10.54 -10.53 -6.71
C SER A 53 9.75 -9.45 -7.44
N CYS A 54 10.43 -8.65 -8.21
CA CYS A 54 9.87 -7.69 -9.16
C CYS A 54 10.53 -7.94 -10.52
N PRO A 55 9.79 -8.29 -11.58
CA PRO A 55 8.34 -8.47 -11.62
C PRO A 55 7.87 -9.76 -10.94
N ARG A 56 6.58 -9.81 -10.67
CA ARG A 56 5.91 -10.98 -10.09
C ARG A 56 4.48 -11.07 -10.67
N PRO A 57 3.81 -12.25 -10.59
CA PRO A 57 2.42 -12.36 -11.01
C PRO A 57 1.53 -11.39 -10.24
N CYS A 58 0.48 -10.88 -10.86
CA CYS A 58 -0.48 -10.06 -10.14
C CYS A 58 -1.31 -10.91 -9.18
N ALA A 59 -1.83 -10.28 -8.15
CA ALA A 59 -2.54 -10.96 -7.07
C ALA A 59 -3.84 -10.25 -6.73
N GLU A 60 -4.80 -11.02 -6.24
CA GLU A 60 -6.08 -10.51 -5.74
C GLU A 60 -6.46 -11.26 -4.47
N ILE A 61 -7.35 -10.66 -3.69
CA ILE A 61 -7.89 -11.31 -2.48
C ILE A 61 -9.08 -12.16 -2.88
N VAL A 62 -8.97 -13.46 -2.63
CA VAL A 62 -10.03 -14.44 -2.93
C VAL A 62 -10.51 -15.01 -1.60
N GLN A 63 -11.73 -14.65 -1.19
CA GLN A 63 -12.31 -15.11 0.09
C GLN A 63 -11.34 -14.91 1.28
N GLY A 64 -10.74 -13.72 1.34
CA GLY A 64 -9.82 -13.35 2.42
C GLY A 64 -8.40 -13.86 2.28
N ILE A 65 -8.08 -14.58 1.21
CA ILE A 65 -6.77 -15.18 0.97
C ILE A 65 -6.15 -14.57 -0.29
N VAL A 66 -4.91 -14.13 -0.21
CA VAL A 66 -4.21 -13.57 -1.37
C VAL A 66 -3.75 -14.71 -2.28
N MET A 67 -4.21 -14.69 -3.52
CA MET A 67 -3.89 -15.65 -4.56
C MET A 67 -3.25 -14.92 -5.73
N ASP A 68 -2.30 -15.56 -6.43
CA ASP A 68 -1.81 -14.97 -7.67
C ASP A 68 -2.65 -15.43 -8.87
N GLU A 69 -2.38 -14.83 -10.04
CA GLU A 69 -3.15 -15.12 -11.26
C GLU A 69 -2.98 -16.55 -11.76
N ASN A 70 -1.98 -17.27 -11.24
CA ASN A 70 -1.72 -18.68 -11.58
C ASN A 70 -2.38 -19.64 -10.57
N GLY A 71 -3.19 -19.12 -9.65
CA GLY A 71 -3.89 -19.93 -8.66
C GLY A 71 -3.03 -20.32 -7.46
N LYS A 72 -1.84 -19.74 -7.32
CA LYS A 72 -0.98 -20.02 -6.18
C LYS A 72 -1.41 -19.21 -4.96
N ASN A 73 -1.54 -19.87 -3.83
CA ASN A 73 -1.81 -19.20 -2.55
C ASN A 73 -0.52 -18.54 -2.06
N ILE A 74 -0.53 -17.20 -2.01
CA ILE A 74 0.62 -16.40 -1.57
C ILE A 74 0.26 -15.56 -0.34
N ASN A 75 -0.78 -15.97 0.37
CA ASN A 75 -1.30 -15.23 1.52
C ASN A 75 -0.27 -15.05 2.62
N ASP A 76 0.51 -16.09 2.94
CA ASP A 76 1.50 -16.00 4.01
C ASP A 76 2.58 -14.97 3.71
N ALA A 77 3.05 -14.90 2.46
CA ALA A 77 4.03 -13.91 2.05
C ALA A 77 3.48 -12.49 2.16
N TYR A 78 2.25 -12.26 1.72
CA TYR A 78 1.61 -10.95 1.84
C TYR A 78 1.40 -10.55 3.30
N ARG A 79 0.94 -11.48 4.14
CA ARG A 79 0.75 -11.22 5.56
C ARG A 79 2.07 -10.91 6.25
N LYS A 80 3.14 -11.63 5.90
CA LYS A 80 4.49 -11.36 6.40
C LYS A 80 4.95 -9.96 6.02
N GLY A 81 4.73 -9.56 4.78
CA GLY A 81 5.11 -8.22 4.30
C GLY A 81 4.37 -7.12 5.06
N VAL A 82 3.09 -7.30 5.31
CA VAL A 82 2.30 -6.36 6.10
C VAL A 82 2.84 -6.28 7.52
N ALA A 83 3.13 -7.43 8.16
CA ALA A 83 3.69 -7.46 9.51
C ALA A 83 5.03 -6.73 9.58
N LEU A 84 5.91 -6.92 8.60
CA LEU A 84 7.21 -6.24 8.54
C LEU A 84 7.04 -4.73 8.34
N ALA A 85 6.08 -4.32 7.51
CA ALA A 85 5.79 -2.91 7.31
C ALA A 85 5.27 -2.25 8.60
N LEU A 86 4.38 -2.92 9.30
CA LEU A 86 3.87 -2.43 10.58
C LEU A 86 4.98 -2.34 11.64
N GLU A 87 5.88 -3.32 11.68
CA GLU A 87 7.03 -3.29 12.58
C GLU A 87 7.96 -2.11 12.28
N ARG A 88 8.18 -1.82 11.00
CA ARG A 88 9.05 -0.72 10.57
C ARG A 88 8.54 0.64 11.09
N ILE A 89 7.25 0.81 11.20
CA ILE A 89 6.63 2.07 11.65
C ILE A 89 6.21 2.06 13.11
N SER A 90 6.46 0.98 13.84
CA SER A 90 5.94 0.78 15.20
C SER A 90 6.39 1.83 16.20
N ASN A 91 7.59 2.41 16.01
CA ASN A 91 8.16 3.44 16.89
C ASN A 91 7.91 4.86 16.36
N GLN A 92 7.09 5.01 15.35
CA GLN A 92 6.84 6.30 14.72
C GLN A 92 5.39 6.70 14.90
N ASN A 93 5.18 7.99 15.06
CA ASN A 93 3.84 8.57 15.15
C ASN A 93 3.38 8.94 13.74
N ILE A 94 2.62 8.08 13.10
CA ILE A 94 2.14 8.30 11.74
C ILE A 94 0.87 9.15 11.78
N ASP A 95 0.90 10.31 11.14
CA ASP A 95 -0.24 11.23 11.10
C ASP A 95 -1.18 10.90 9.94
N LEU A 96 -0.63 10.37 8.85
CA LEU A 96 -1.39 10.12 7.63
C LEU A 96 -0.68 9.04 6.82
N ALA A 97 -1.44 8.16 6.18
CA ALA A 97 -0.93 7.22 5.20
C ALA A 97 -1.58 7.49 3.85
N ILE A 98 -0.76 7.59 2.80
CA ILE A 98 -1.22 7.74 1.42
C ILE A 98 -0.80 6.49 0.66
N LEU A 99 -1.76 5.71 0.21
CA LEU A 99 -1.53 4.39 -0.34
C LEU A 99 -1.99 4.28 -1.79
N GLN A 100 -1.32 3.39 -2.53
CA GLN A 100 -1.66 3.10 -3.92
C GLN A 100 -3.04 2.44 -4.03
N SER A 101 -3.80 2.89 -5.03
CA SER A 101 -5.15 2.40 -5.30
C SER A 101 -5.19 0.92 -5.70
N ARG A 102 -6.25 0.24 -5.33
CA ARG A 102 -6.71 -1.06 -5.85
C ARG A 102 -5.81 -2.26 -5.60
N SER A 103 -4.67 -2.08 -4.98
CA SER A 103 -3.75 -3.18 -4.68
C SER A 103 -4.33 -4.08 -3.59
N PRO A 104 -4.05 -5.39 -3.60
CA PRO A 104 -4.46 -6.28 -2.50
C PRO A 104 -3.78 -5.93 -1.18
N THR A 105 -2.75 -5.10 -1.22
CA THR A 105 -2.02 -4.64 -0.03
C THR A 105 -2.46 -3.24 0.37
N CYS A 106 -2.46 -2.31 -0.57
CA CYS A 106 -2.57 -0.87 -0.30
C CYS A 106 -3.93 -0.26 -0.67
N GLY A 107 -4.81 -0.98 -1.36
CA GLY A 107 -6.10 -0.43 -1.78
C GLY A 107 -6.88 0.13 -0.61
N VAL A 108 -7.41 1.34 -0.75
CA VAL A 108 -8.12 2.05 0.34
C VAL A 108 -9.63 2.01 0.14
N ASN A 109 -10.10 2.37 -1.05
CA ASN A 109 -11.52 2.47 -1.35
C ASN A 109 -12.06 1.22 -2.05
N GLU A 110 -11.26 0.67 -2.94
CA GLU A 110 -11.62 -0.45 -3.79
C GLU A 110 -10.47 -1.42 -3.95
N ILE A 111 -10.81 -2.67 -4.16
CA ILE A 111 -9.88 -3.74 -4.52
C ILE A 111 -10.51 -4.58 -5.63
N TYR A 112 -9.72 -5.39 -6.30
CA TYR A 112 -10.26 -6.35 -7.27
C TYR A 112 -10.97 -7.48 -6.52
N ASP A 113 -12.02 -8.03 -7.16
CA ASP A 113 -12.97 -8.95 -6.51
C ASP A 113 -12.48 -10.40 -6.35
N GLY A 114 -11.29 -10.70 -6.82
CA GLY A 114 -10.73 -12.06 -6.71
C GLY A 114 -11.00 -12.94 -7.92
N THR A 115 -11.69 -12.44 -8.96
CA THR A 115 -11.99 -13.23 -10.16
C THR A 115 -10.96 -13.08 -11.27
N PHE A 116 -10.02 -12.14 -11.11
CA PHE A 116 -9.01 -11.80 -12.13
C PHE A 116 -9.63 -11.35 -13.44
N THR A 117 -10.76 -10.66 -13.36
CA THR A 117 -11.51 -10.15 -14.53
C THR A 117 -11.49 -8.62 -14.63
N GLY A 118 -10.74 -7.94 -13.77
CA GLY A 118 -10.72 -6.47 -13.72
C GLY A 118 -11.92 -5.87 -12.99
N THR A 119 -12.71 -6.67 -12.30
CA THR A 119 -13.89 -6.22 -11.57
C THR A 119 -13.51 -5.70 -10.19
N LEU A 120 -13.94 -4.48 -9.87
CA LEU A 120 -13.65 -3.84 -8.59
C LEU A 120 -14.84 -3.97 -7.63
N ILE A 121 -14.52 -4.11 -6.35
CA ILE A 121 -15.49 -4.08 -5.26
C ILE A 121 -15.00 -3.11 -4.19
N SER A 122 -15.96 -2.60 -3.40
CA SER A 122 -15.60 -1.82 -2.20
C SER A 122 -14.85 -2.70 -1.23
N GLY A 123 -13.74 -2.20 -0.72
CA GLY A 123 -12.91 -2.95 0.24
C GLY A 123 -11.52 -2.35 0.38
N GLN A 124 -10.74 -2.96 1.24
CA GLN A 124 -9.38 -2.52 1.54
C GLN A 124 -8.39 -3.66 1.35
N GLY A 125 -7.16 -3.29 0.96
CA GLY A 125 -6.02 -4.19 0.98
C GLY A 125 -5.58 -4.50 2.40
N LEU A 126 -4.74 -5.51 2.55
CA LEU A 126 -4.34 -6.01 3.88
C LEU A 126 -3.63 -4.94 4.72
N PHE A 127 -2.73 -4.17 4.12
CA PHE A 127 -1.98 -3.14 4.83
C PHE A 127 -2.85 -1.94 5.16
N ALA A 128 -3.68 -1.50 4.21
CA ALA A 128 -4.61 -0.40 4.44
C ALA A 128 -5.54 -0.70 5.61
N LYS A 129 -6.10 -1.92 5.64
CA LYS A 129 -6.98 -2.32 6.74
C LYS A 129 -6.24 -2.37 8.07
N ALA A 130 -5.02 -2.90 8.09
CA ALA A 130 -4.23 -2.97 9.32
C ALA A 130 -3.91 -1.58 9.88
N LEU A 131 -3.62 -0.61 9.01
CA LEU A 131 -3.39 0.78 9.43
C LEU A 131 -4.67 1.42 9.98
N MET A 132 -5.79 1.21 9.31
CA MET A 132 -7.09 1.70 9.78
C MET A 132 -7.45 1.12 11.15
N ASP A 133 -7.20 -0.17 11.36
CA ASP A 133 -7.46 -0.85 12.63
C ASP A 133 -6.60 -0.27 13.76
N ARG A 134 -5.48 0.35 13.44
CA ARG A 134 -4.61 1.06 14.40
C ARG A 134 -5.01 2.52 14.61
N GLY A 135 -6.08 2.97 13.97
CA GLY A 135 -6.55 4.35 14.08
C GLY A 135 -5.76 5.35 13.24
N ILE A 136 -4.95 4.89 12.30
CA ILE A 136 -4.21 5.76 11.39
C ILE A 136 -5.13 6.20 10.27
N LYS A 137 -5.14 7.51 9.97
CA LYS A 137 -5.89 8.03 8.82
C LYS A 137 -5.24 7.57 7.53
N VAL A 138 -6.02 6.94 6.66
CA VAL A 138 -5.54 6.40 5.38
C VAL A 138 -6.30 7.03 4.23
N ILE A 139 -5.58 7.51 3.23
CA ILE A 139 -6.15 8.15 2.03
C ILE A 139 -5.63 7.42 0.79
N ASP A 140 -6.53 7.21 -0.17
CA ASP A 140 -6.16 6.71 -1.49
C ASP A 140 -5.39 7.79 -2.25
N ALA A 141 -4.34 7.37 -2.96
CA ALA A 141 -3.50 8.30 -3.73
C ALA A 141 -4.31 9.08 -4.77
N GLU A 142 -5.39 8.51 -5.27
CA GLU A 142 -6.25 9.18 -6.24
C GLU A 142 -7.09 10.31 -5.63
N ASP A 143 -7.17 10.37 -4.30
CA ASP A 143 -7.93 11.40 -3.57
C ASP A 143 -7.08 12.59 -3.12
N ILE A 144 -5.82 12.62 -3.50
CA ILE A 144 -4.92 13.75 -3.23
C ILE A 144 -5.15 14.89 -4.23
#